data_6d48a3016ac40b7c8f7f7c1522365d97
#
_entry.id   6d48a3016ac40b7c8f7f7c1522365d97
#
_cell.length_a   1.000
_cell.length_b   1.000
_cell.length_c   1.000
_cell.angle_alpha   90.00
_cell.angle_beta   90.00
_cell.angle_gamma   90.00
#
_symmetry.space_group_name_H-M   'P 1'
#
loop_
_entity.id
_entity.type
_entity.pdbx_description
1 polymer ?
#
loop_
_entity_poly.entity_id
_entity_poly.type
_entity_poly.pdbx_seq_one_letter_code
_entity_poly.pdbx_strand_id
1 'polypeptide(L)'
;RDGKAVAEELALIEPESIPAGQSNERWRPMHWLPRLRIFRNPLEEFSFTQKRRGTFAHHCLACLQTAGQLTGHPEEDARQAFKQGLRTFPLPIRDPETVEHEIVEMLAWYAALPEAGEWLRYGTPEQEIIDESGELYRSDLVVDDGKRITVVEYKTGAPTPAHEIQLQRYMRLISKAAPRPVRGVLVYLDLKRLDYKQLQT
;
A
#
# COMPACT_ATOMS: atom_id res chain seq x y z
N ARG A 1 -23.64 24.16 -2.87
CA ARG A 1 -24.25 25.03 -1.80
C ARG A 1 -24.51 24.27 -0.49
N ASP A 2 -24.19 22.95 -0.38
CA ASP A 2 -24.60 22.12 0.76
C ASP A 2 -23.51 21.81 1.80
N GLY A 3 -22.29 22.27 1.56
CA GLY A 3 -21.17 22.04 2.50
C GLY A 3 -21.08 22.99 3.69
N LYS A 4 -21.77 24.13 3.66
CA LYS A 4 -21.75 25.12 4.75
C LYS A 4 -22.78 24.86 5.85
N ALA A 5 -23.89 24.24 5.52
CA ALA A 5 -24.97 23.98 6.48
C ALA A 5 -24.59 22.91 7.52
N VAL A 6 -23.79 21.92 7.13
CA VAL A 6 -23.38 20.82 8.04
C VAL A 6 -22.32 21.28 9.06
N ALA A 7 -21.51 22.28 8.72
CA ALA A 7 -20.49 22.79 9.64
C ALA A 7 -21.06 23.74 10.71
N GLU A 8 -22.17 24.42 10.43
CA GLU A 8 -22.82 25.30 11.40
C GLU A 8 -23.66 24.52 12.44
N GLU A 9 -24.20 23.37 12.07
CA GLU A 9 -25.01 22.54 12.99
C GLU A 9 -24.14 21.81 14.02
N LEU A 10 -22.88 21.54 13.69
CA LEU A 10 -21.91 20.93 14.63
C LEU A 10 -21.29 21.91 15.64
N ALA A 11 -21.41 23.22 15.39
CA ALA A 11 -20.85 24.26 16.27
C ALA A 11 -21.79 24.67 17.43
N LEU A 12 -23.02 24.18 17.44
CA LEU A 12 -24.05 24.53 18.44
C LEU A 12 -24.22 23.50 19.57
N ILE A 13 -23.42 22.44 19.61
CA ILE A 13 -23.43 21.50 20.73
C ILE A 13 -22.39 21.99 21.75
N GLU A 14 -22.84 22.86 22.67
CA GLU A 14 -22.05 23.18 23.86
C GLU A 14 -21.89 21.89 24.68
N PRO A 15 -20.66 21.55 25.12
CA PRO A 15 -20.49 20.41 26.01
C PRO A 15 -21.19 20.74 27.36
N GLU A 16 -22.24 19.99 27.67
CA GLU A 16 -22.83 20.05 29.01
C GLU A 16 -21.71 19.84 30.05
N SER A 17 -21.57 20.79 30.95
CA SER A 17 -20.62 20.73 32.04
C SER A 17 -20.94 19.52 32.92
N ILE A 18 -20.04 18.57 32.96
CA ILE A 18 -20.13 17.39 33.84
C ILE A 18 -19.96 17.89 35.27
N PRO A 19 -20.95 17.74 36.16
CA PRO A 19 -20.81 18.13 37.54
C PRO A 19 -19.72 17.28 38.21
N ALA A 20 -18.74 17.96 38.81
CA ALA A 20 -17.70 17.33 39.59
C ALA A 20 -18.29 16.67 40.85
N GLY A 21 -18.34 15.34 40.88
CA GLY A 21 -18.66 14.61 42.10
C GLY A 21 -19.60 13.44 41.98
N GLN A 22 -19.37 12.49 41.08
CA GLN A 22 -19.91 11.11 41.23
C GLN A 22 -18.97 10.13 40.49
N SER A 23 -17.92 9.71 41.14
CA SER A 23 -17.09 8.58 40.77
C SER A 23 -17.77 7.30 41.21
N ASN A 24 -18.58 6.68 40.36
CA ASN A 24 -18.94 5.25 40.36
C ASN A 24 -20.08 4.89 39.40
N GLU A 25 -20.28 5.62 38.31
CA GLU A 25 -21.15 5.09 37.28
C GLU A 25 -20.35 4.24 36.30
N ARG A 26 -20.59 2.92 36.36
CA ARG A 26 -20.15 1.96 35.36
C ARG A 26 -20.53 2.50 33.97
N TRP A 27 -19.57 2.64 33.11
CA TRP A 27 -19.76 2.92 31.70
C TRP A 27 -20.86 2.02 31.14
N ARG A 28 -22.02 2.58 30.85
CA ARG A 28 -23.06 1.88 30.11
C ARG A 28 -22.72 1.97 28.63
N PRO A 29 -22.75 0.84 27.90
CA PRO A 29 -22.50 0.89 26.46
C PRO A 29 -23.55 1.79 25.80
N MET A 30 -23.10 2.74 25.00
CA MET A 30 -23.98 3.67 24.31
C MET A 30 -24.99 2.93 23.43
N HIS A 31 -26.28 3.20 23.60
CA HIS A 31 -27.38 2.56 22.89
C HIS A 31 -27.45 2.88 21.38
N TRP A 32 -26.52 3.65 20.83
CA TRP A 32 -26.47 3.97 19.39
C TRP A 32 -25.85 2.86 18.53
N LEU A 33 -25.04 1.99 19.10
CA LEU A 33 -24.40 0.86 18.39
C LEU A 33 -25.43 -0.04 17.63
N PRO A 34 -26.63 -0.37 18.16
CA PRO A 34 -27.62 -1.16 17.44
C PRO A 34 -28.31 -0.39 16.29
N ARG A 35 -28.18 0.93 16.21
CA ARG A 35 -28.76 1.77 15.16
C ARG A 35 -27.87 2.04 13.99
N LEU A 36 -26.57 1.69 14.08
CA LEU A 36 -25.65 1.73 12.94
C LEU A 36 -26.03 0.61 11.95
N ARG A 37 -26.88 0.95 10.99
CA ARG A 37 -27.12 0.09 9.84
C ARG A 37 -25.95 0.32 8.87
N ILE A 38 -24.96 -0.55 8.92
CA ILE A 38 -23.93 -0.62 7.90
C ILE A 38 -24.60 -1.21 6.66
N PHE A 39 -24.97 -0.36 5.71
CA PHE A 39 -25.38 -0.81 4.38
C PHE A 39 -24.13 -1.34 3.67
N ARG A 40 -23.97 -2.66 3.67
CA ARG A 40 -22.94 -3.31 2.86
C ARG A 40 -23.48 -3.41 1.44
N ASN A 41 -22.91 -2.61 0.53
CA ASN A 41 -23.10 -2.81 -0.89
C ASN A 41 -22.26 -4.04 -1.30
N PRO A 42 -22.85 -5.10 -1.86
CA PRO A 42 -22.07 -6.28 -2.29
C PRO A 42 -20.94 -5.95 -3.28
N LEU A 43 -21.13 -4.93 -4.12
CA LEU A 43 -20.10 -4.44 -5.04
C LEU A 43 -18.95 -3.75 -4.30
N GLU A 44 -19.25 -3.01 -3.22
CA GLU A 44 -18.21 -2.40 -2.37
C GLU A 44 -17.47 -3.46 -1.54
N GLU A 45 -18.17 -4.51 -1.11
CA GLU A 45 -17.53 -5.62 -0.40
C GLU A 45 -16.55 -6.38 -1.30
N PHE A 46 -16.89 -6.60 -2.56
CA PHE A 46 -16.00 -7.23 -3.53
C PHE A 46 -14.80 -6.35 -3.85
N SER A 47 -15.00 -5.06 -4.14
CA SER A 47 -13.91 -4.11 -4.39
C SER A 47 -13.04 -3.88 -3.16
N PHE A 48 -13.63 -3.87 -1.97
CA PHE A 48 -12.91 -3.77 -0.70
C PHE A 48 -12.03 -4.99 -0.45
N THR A 49 -12.51 -6.20 -0.74
CA THR A 49 -11.74 -7.44 -0.58
C THR A 49 -10.55 -7.48 -1.52
N GLN A 50 -10.72 -7.10 -2.79
CA GLN A 50 -9.61 -7.01 -3.75
C GLN A 50 -8.59 -5.96 -3.37
N LYS A 51 -9.03 -4.76 -2.97
CA LYS A 51 -8.17 -3.70 -2.49
C LYS A 51 -7.36 -4.13 -1.27
N ARG A 52 -8.01 -4.83 -0.34
CA ARG A 52 -7.37 -5.33 0.87
C ARG A 52 -6.33 -6.41 0.58
N ARG A 53 -6.62 -7.33 -0.37
CA ARG A 53 -5.66 -8.32 -0.85
C ARG A 53 -4.43 -7.64 -1.46
N GLY A 54 -4.64 -6.63 -2.31
CA GLY A 54 -3.55 -5.83 -2.88
C GLY A 54 -2.69 -5.16 -1.81
N THR A 55 -3.32 -4.49 -0.84
CA THR A 55 -2.62 -3.85 0.27
C THR A 55 -1.81 -4.86 1.10
N PHE A 56 -2.36 -6.05 1.34
CA PHE A 56 -1.65 -7.12 2.04
C PHE A 56 -0.47 -7.68 1.23
N ALA A 57 -0.63 -7.85 -0.09
CA ALA A 57 0.47 -8.25 -0.97
C ALA A 57 1.64 -7.26 -0.94
N HIS A 58 1.36 -5.95 -1.01
CA HIS A 58 2.37 -4.89 -0.85
C HIS A 58 3.04 -4.94 0.52
N HIS A 59 2.27 -5.18 1.58
CA HIS A 59 2.83 -5.33 2.93
C HIS A 59 3.78 -6.53 3.04
N CYS A 60 3.43 -7.67 2.44
CA CYS A 60 4.31 -8.84 2.39
C CYS A 60 5.58 -8.58 1.55
N LEU A 61 5.47 -7.83 0.43
CA LEU A 61 6.64 -7.37 -0.33
C LEU A 61 7.56 -6.50 0.51
N ALA A 62 7.02 -5.57 1.29
CA ALA A 62 7.81 -4.75 2.21
C ALA A 62 8.52 -5.62 3.27
N CYS A 63 7.87 -6.69 3.76
CA CYS A 63 8.52 -7.66 4.65
C CYS A 63 9.69 -8.38 3.96
N LEU A 64 9.54 -8.78 2.70
CA LEU A 64 10.61 -9.39 1.91
C LEU A 64 11.78 -8.43 1.72
N GLN A 65 11.51 -7.16 1.42
CA GLN A 65 12.51 -6.11 1.27
C GLN A 65 13.24 -5.80 2.57
N THR A 66 12.53 -5.79 3.71
CA THR A 66 13.12 -5.50 5.02
C THR A 66 14.03 -6.64 5.50
N ALA A 67 13.84 -7.86 5.02
CA ALA A 67 14.75 -8.98 5.32
C ALA A 67 16.17 -8.79 4.74
N GLY A 68 16.33 -7.89 3.76
CA GLY A 68 17.62 -7.37 3.29
C GLY A 68 18.46 -8.32 2.45
N GLN A 69 18.18 -9.62 2.42
CA GLN A 69 18.87 -10.61 1.59
C GLN A 69 17.93 -11.76 1.25
N LEU A 70 17.91 -12.11 -0.04
CA LEU A 70 17.28 -13.36 -0.47
C LEU A 70 18.24 -14.52 -0.17
N THR A 71 17.67 -15.63 0.36
CA THR A 71 18.46 -16.84 0.69
C THR A 71 18.87 -17.63 -0.55
N GLY A 72 18.29 -17.29 -1.72
CA GLY A 72 18.39 -18.07 -2.95
C GLY A 72 17.34 -19.18 -3.06
N HIS A 73 16.42 -19.26 -2.09
CA HIS A 73 15.28 -20.15 -2.10
C HIS A 73 13.98 -19.35 -2.16
N PRO A 74 13.52 -18.92 -3.35
CA PRO A 74 12.42 -17.98 -3.52
C PRO A 74 11.13 -18.36 -2.79
N GLU A 75 10.78 -19.64 -2.75
CA GLU A 75 9.58 -20.10 -2.03
C GLU A 75 9.70 -19.95 -0.52
N GLU A 76 10.89 -20.20 0.03
CA GLU A 76 11.13 -20.09 1.47
C GLU A 76 11.14 -18.62 1.88
N ASP A 77 11.82 -17.77 1.12
CA ASP A 77 11.82 -16.32 1.29
C ASP A 77 10.40 -15.76 1.25
N ALA A 78 9.59 -16.19 0.28
CA ALA A 78 8.20 -15.80 0.13
C ALA A 78 7.33 -16.24 1.30
N ARG A 79 7.47 -17.48 1.77
CA ARG A 79 6.72 -18.00 2.93
C ARG A 79 7.09 -17.27 4.22
N GLN A 80 8.36 -16.94 4.38
CA GLN A 80 8.80 -16.17 5.53
C GLN A 80 8.25 -14.75 5.52
N ALA A 81 8.28 -14.08 4.36
CA ALA A 81 7.69 -12.77 4.18
C ALA A 81 6.17 -12.77 4.42
N PHE A 82 5.45 -13.79 3.95
CA PHE A 82 4.04 -13.98 4.21
C PHE A 82 3.74 -14.13 5.71
N LYS A 83 4.46 -15.01 6.41
CA LYS A 83 4.32 -15.22 7.86
C LYS A 83 4.60 -13.94 8.65
N GLN A 84 5.61 -13.18 8.25
CA GLN A 84 5.92 -11.90 8.86
C GLN A 84 4.80 -10.89 8.57
N GLY A 85 4.32 -10.84 7.32
CA GLY A 85 3.19 -10.02 6.91
C GLY A 85 1.94 -10.27 7.74
N LEU A 86 1.57 -11.54 7.97
CA LEU A 86 0.43 -11.88 8.83
C LEU A 86 0.55 -11.37 10.27
N ARG A 87 1.78 -11.34 10.81
CA ARG A 87 2.03 -10.88 12.19
C ARG A 87 1.97 -9.36 12.32
N THR A 88 2.34 -8.64 11.27
CA THR A 88 2.54 -7.19 11.32
C THR A 88 1.46 -6.41 10.59
N PHE A 89 0.62 -7.06 9.79
CA PHE A 89 -0.47 -6.37 9.09
C PHE A 89 -1.54 -5.89 10.08
N PRO A 90 -1.92 -4.60 10.02
CA PRO A 90 -2.78 -4.00 11.05
C PRO A 90 -4.22 -4.48 11.03
N LEU A 91 -4.63 -5.19 9.99
CA LEU A 91 -6.00 -5.66 9.81
C LEU A 91 -6.05 -7.19 9.74
N PRO A 92 -7.04 -7.86 10.38
CA PRO A 92 -7.14 -9.30 10.33
C PRO A 92 -7.39 -9.79 8.90
N ILE A 93 -6.65 -10.81 8.47
CA ILE A 93 -6.90 -11.51 7.20
C ILE A 93 -7.88 -12.65 7.50
N ARG A 94 -8.99 -12.68 6.77
CA ARG A 94 -9.92 -13.80 6.79
C ARG A 94 -9.34 -14.92 5.93
N ASP A 95 -9.46 -16.15 6.41
CA ASP A 95 -9.00 -17.36 5.72
C ASP A 95 -7.55 -17.25 5.18
N PRO A 96 -6.57 -17.04 6.08
CA PRO A 96 -5.17 -16.84 5.67
C PRO A 96 -4.62 -18.00 4.85
N GLU A 97 -5.12 -19.22 5.03
CA GLU A 97 -4.73 -20.41 4.27
C GLU A 97 -5.09 -20.31 2.79
N THR A 98 -6.28 -19.74 2.48
CA THR A 98 -6.71 -19.51 1.09
C THR A 98 -5.85 -18.44 0.41
N VAL A 99 -5.47 -17.42 1.16
CA VAL A 99 -4.68 -16.30 0.65
C VAL A 99 -3.19 -16.65 0.56
N GLU A 100 -2.71 -17.58 1.40
CA GLU A 100 -1.29 -17.96 1.48
C GLU A 100 -0.75 -18.44 0.14
N HIS A 101 -1.43 -19.37 -0.50
CA HIS A 101 -0.95 -19.95 -1.76
C HIS A 101 -0.74 -18.87 -2.84
N GLU A 102 -1.72 -17.99 -3.04
CA GLU A 102 -1.65 -16.94 -4.05
C GLU A 102 -0.53 -15.91 -3.73
N ILE A 103 -0.45 -15.46 -2.48
CA ILE A 103 0.54 -14.45 -2.10
C ILE A 103 1.95 -15.05 -2.13
N VAL A 104 2.14 -16.27 -1.61
CA VAL A 104 3.45 -16.93 -1.66
C VAL A 104 3.90 -17.17 -3.09
N GLU A 105 3.01 -17.58 -3.99
CA GLU A 105 3.34 -17.78 -5.40
C GLU A 105 3.79 -16.47 -6.09
N MET A 106 3.09 -15.36 -5.82
CA MET A 106 3.48 -14.03 -6.32
C MET A 106 4.85 -13.59 -5.80
N LEU A 107 5.06 -13.73 -4.49
CA LEU A 107 6.30 -13.33 -3.83
C LEU A 107 7.48 -14.21 -4.27
N ALA A 108 7.27 -15.51 -4.43
CA ALA A 108 8.29 -16.44 -4.91
C ALA A 108 8.70 -16.11 -6.35
N TRP A 109 7.72 -15.82 -7.22
CA TRP A 109 8.02 -15.33 -8.56
C TRP A 109 8.85 -14.04 -8.52
N TYR A 110 8.46 -13.07 -7.71
CA TYR A 110 9.20 -11.81 -7.55
C TYR A 110 10.63 -12.06 -7.04
N ALA A 111 10.78 -12.87 -5.99
CA ALA A 111 12.09 -13.19 -5.42
C ALA A 111 13.02 -13.94 -6.39
N ALA A 112 12.46 -14.67 -7.35
CA ALA A 112 13.20 -15.38 -8.39
C ALA A 112 13.63 -14.46 -9.57
N LEU A 113 13.17 -13.20 -9.62
CA LEU A 113 13.57 -12.28 -10.68
C LEU A 113 15.08 -11.97 -10.57
N PRO A 114 15.82 -11.94 -11.69
CA PRO A 114 17.21 -11.53 -11.69
C PRO A 114 17.45 -10.15 -11.07
N GLU A 115 16.46 -9.25 -11.25
CA GLU A 115 16.50 -7.88 -10.75
C GLU A 115 16.21 -7.76 -9.26
N ALA A 116 15.53 -8.74 -8.67
CA ALA A 116 15.06 -8.65 -7.28
C ALA A 116 16.22 -8.44 -6.29
N GLY A 117 17.35 -9.15 -6.49
CA GLY A 117 18.54 -8.99 -5.65
C GLY A 117 19.11 -7.58 -5.68
N GLU A 118 19.14 -6.95 -6.87
CA GLU A 118 19.57 -5.55 -7.05
C GLU A 118 18.57 -4.59 -6.41
N TRP A 119 17.28 -4.80 -6.64
CA TRP A 119 16.22 -3.97 -6.08
C TRP A 119 16.20 -4.00 -4.55
N LEU A 120 16.42 -5.17 -3.95
CA LEU A 120 16.51 -5.30 -2.50
C LEU A 120 17.77 -4.63 -1.92
N ARG A 121 18.87 -4.65 -2.68
CA ARG A 121 20.15 -4.10 -2.22
C ARG A 121 20.23 -2.58 -2.30
N TYR A 122 19.68 -2.00 -3.36
CA TYR A 122 19.82 -0.57 -3.67
C TYR A 122 18.50 0.18 -3.62
N GLY A 123 17.41 -0.50 -3.30
CA GLY A 123 16.08 0.06 -3.28
C GLY A 123 15.73 0.71 -1.95
N THR A 124 15.05 1.85 -2.03
CA THR A 124 14.40 2.51 -0.91
C THR A 124 12.90 2.30 -1.05
N PRO A 125 12.27 1.48 -0.18
CA PRO A 125 10.82 1.26 -0.22
C PRO A 125 10.06 2.49 0.25
N GLU A 126 8.80 2.61 -0.20
CA GLU A 126 7.85 3.63 0.26
C GLU A 126 8.43 5.06 0.18
N GLN A 127 9.17 5.35 -0.91
CA GLN A 127 9.86 6.63 -1.07
C GLN A 127 8.86 7.78 -1.22
N GLU A 128 8.89 8.70 -0.28
CA GLU A 128 8.11 9.93 -0.34
C GLU A 128 8.73 10.94 -1.31
N ILE A 129 7.88 11.55 -2.14
CA ILE A 129 8.24 12.53 -3.15
C ILE A 129 7.27 13.70 -3.01
N ILE A 130 7.78 14.91 -2.84
CA ILE A 130 6.97 16.13 -2.77
C ILE A 130 7.14 16.89 -4.08
N ASP A 131 6.03 17.27 -4.71
CA ASP A 131 6.07 18.08 -5.92
C ASP A 131 6.16 19.60 -5.63
N GLU A 132 6.26 20.39 -6.68
CA GLU A 132 6.41 21.85 -6.57
C GLU A 132 5.17 22.54 -5.93
N SER A 133 4.01 21.88 -5.91
CA SER A 133 2.78 22.37 -5.26
C SER A 133 2.72 22.01 -3.77
N GLY A 134 3.66 21.16 -3.27
CA GLY A 134 3.66 20.63 -1.93
C GLY A 134 2.82 19.37 -1.76
N GLU A 135 2.32 18.77 -2.87
CA GLU A 135 1.58 17.53 -2.82
C GLU A 135 2.54 16.35 -2.60
N LEU A 136 2.21 15.50 -1.63
CA LEU A 136 2.99 14.33 -1.25
C LEU A 136 2.56 13.11 -2.06
N TYR A 137 3.52 12.48 -2.70
CA TYR A 137 3.39 11.21 -3.39
C TYR A 137 4.27 10.16 -2.73
N ARG A 138 3.96 8.89 -2.93
CA ARG A 138 4.76 7.79 -2.40
C ARG A 138 4.87 6.71 -3.46
N SER A 139 6.11 6.43 -3.87
CA SER A 139 6.44 5.34 -4.79
C SER A 139 6.72 4.07 -3.99
N ASP A 140 6.30 2.92 -4.50
CA ASP A 140 6.49 1.65 -3.82
C ASP A 140 7.97 1.32 -3.60
N LEU A 141 8.83 1.58 -4.63
CA LEU A 141 10.27 1.36 -4.51
C LEU A 141 11.05 2.26 -5.49
N VAL A 142 12.10 2.88 -4.99
CA VAL A 142 13.07 3.61 -5.82
C VAL A 142 14.43 2.97 -5.66
N VAL A 143 15.00 2.48 -6.76
CA VAL A 143 16.30 1.79 -6.79
C VAL A 143 17.33 2.70 -7.44
N ASP A 144 18.37 3.06 -6.70
CA ASP A 144 19.50 3.86 -7.18
C ASP A 144 20.77 3.01 -7.18
N ASP A 145 21.19 2.55 -8.36
CA ASP A 145 22.42 1.75 -8.54
C ASP A 145 23.68 2.62 -8.74
N GLY A 146 23.55 3.94 -8.59
CA GLY A 146 24.63 4.92 -8.82
C GLY A 146 24.81 5.32 -10.30
N LYS A 147 24.24 4.57 -11.24
CA LYS A 147 24.30 4.86 -12.69
C LYS A 147 22.95 5.29 -13.23
N ARG A 148 21.89 4.74 -12.70
CA ARG A 148 20.52 4.93 -13.12
C ARG A 148 19.58 4.81 -11.93
N ILE A 149 18.45 5.49 -12.01
CA ILE A 149 17.34 5.33 -11.05
C ILE A 149 16.23 4.51 -11.70
N THR A 150 15.77 3.48 -11.02
CA THR A 150 14.62 2.69 -11.44
C THR A 150 13.48 2.91 -10.45
N VAL A 151 12.35 3.43 -10.93
CA VAL A 151 11.10 3.55 -10.17
C VAL A 151 10.29 2.30 -10.39
N VAL A 152 9.99 1.58 -9.33
CA VAL A 152 9.25 0.31 -9.38
C VAL A 152 7.90 0.51 -8.69
N GLU A 153 6.83 0.17 -9.39
CA GLU A 153 5.47 0.19 -8.90
C GLU A 153 4.88 -1.22 -8.96
N TYR A 154 4.41 -1.71 -7.85
CA TYR A 154 3.75 -3.02 -7.75
C TYR A 154 2.26 -2.87 -8.01
N LYS A 155 1.70 -3.78 -8.78
CA LYS A 155 0.27 -3.79 -9.08
C LYS A 155 -0.28 -5.21 -8.92
N THR A 156 -1.45 -5.30 -8.31
CA THR A 156 -2.29 -6.48 -8.32
C THR A 156 -3.47 -6.25 -9.26
N GLY A 157 -3.92 -7.29 -9.94
CA GLY A 157 -5.00 -7.22 -10.92
C GLY A 157 -4.56 -6.84 -12.33
N ALA A 158 -5.54 -6.47 -13.15
CA ALA A 158 -5.33 -6.19 -14.57
C ALA A 158 -4.66 -4.83 -14.82
N PRO A 159 -3.84 -4.71 -15.89
CA PRO A 159 -3.26 -3.44 -16.30
C PRO A 159 -4.32 -2.40 -16.63
N THR A 160 -4.10 -1.17 -16.21
CA THR A 160 -4.92 -0.02 -16.55
C THR A 160 -4.05 1.17 -16.98
N PRO A 161 -4.56 2.09 -17.81
CA PRO A 161 -3.83 3.30 -18.19
C PRO A 161 -3.39 4.16 -17.00
N ALA A 162 -4.16 4.12 -15.91
CA ALA A 162 -3.85 4.87 -14.69
C ALA A 162 -2.52 4.44 -14.06
N HIS A 163 -2.13 3.16 -14.17
CA HIS A 163 -0.86 2.67 -13.65
C HIS A 163 0.33 3.32 -14.36
N GLU A 164 0.26 3.44 -15.68
CA GLU A 164 1.32 4.09 -16.45
C GLU A 164 1.38 5.60 -16.16
N ILE A 165 0.24 6.28 -16.08
CA ILE A 165 0.16 7.69 -15.71
C ILE A 165 0.80 7.94 -14.35
N GLN A 166 0.52 7.09 -13.36
CA GLN A 166 1.11 7.17 -12.02
C GLN A 166 2.64 7.00 -12.09
N LEU A 167 3.12 5.95 -12.75
CA LEU A 167 4.54 5.68 -12.90
C LEU A 167 5.27 6.83 -13.60
N GLN A 168 4.72 7.35 -14.71
CA GLN A 168 5.31 8.48 -15.44
C GLN A 168 5.38 9.75 -14.57
N ARG A 169 4.39 9.99 -13.71
CA ARG A 169 4.44 11.09 -12.76
C ARG A 169 5.62 10.96 -11.80
N TYR A 170 5.80 9.80 -11.18
CA TYR A 170 6.90 9.56 -10.25
C TYR A 170 8.26 9.68 -10.94
N MET A 171 8.40 9.12 -12.14
CA MET A 171 9.62 9.24 -12.93
C MET A 171 9.97 10.70 -13.22
N ARG A 172 8.99 11.55 -13.60
CA ARG A 172 9.22 12.99 -13.84
C ARG A 172 9.66 13.72 -12.57
N LEU A 173 9.03 13.45 -11.44
CA LEU A 173 9.40 14.08 -10.17
C LEU A 173 10.83 13.71 -9.76
N ILE A 174 11.17 12.43 -9.84
CA ILE A 174 12.51 11.94 -9.51
C ILE A 174 13.55 12.47 -10.49
N SER A 175 13.24 12.56 -11.78
CA SER A 175 14.17 13.08 -12.79
C SER A 175 14.54 14.55 -12.60
N LYS A 176 13.66 15.35 -11.98
CA LYS A 176 13.96 16.73 -11.60
C LYS A 176 14.92 16.82 -10.42
N ALA A 177 14.88 15.85 -9.52
CA ALA A 177 15.68 15.82 -8.29
C ALA A 177 17.06 15.16 -8.48
N ALA A 178 17.25 14.34 -9.53
CA ALA A 178 18.46 13.56 -9.70
C ALA A 178 19.03 13.69 -11.12
N PRO A 179 20.36 13.94 -11.27
CA PRO A 179 21.01 14.13 -12.57
C PRO A 179 21.29 12.82 -13.32
N ARG A 180 20.58 11.75 -12.99
CA ARG A 180 20.79 10.41 -13.58
C ARG A 180 19.60 9.98 -14.43
N PRO A 181 19.81 9.11 -15.42
CA PRO A 181 18.73 8.55 -16.22
C PRO A 181 17.71 7.83 -15.33
N VAL A 182 16.42 8.10 -15.57
CA VAL A 182 15.31 7.47 -14.83
C VAL A 182 14.55 6.55 -15.76
N ARG A 183 14.29 5.32 -15.31
CA ARG A 183 13.35 4.39 -15.95
C ARG A 183 12.27 3.95 -14.95
N GLY A 184 11.16 3.47 -15.45
CA GLY A 184 10.10 2.90 -14.63
C GLY A 184 9.87 1.42 -14.91
N VAL A 185 9.33 0.72 -13.93
CA VAL A 185 8.88 -0.67 -14.07
C VAL A 185 7.53 -0.82 -13.35
N LEU A 186 6.53 -1.30 -14.10
CA LEU A 186 5.29 -1.81 -13.51
C LEU A 186 5.45 -3.31 -13.30
N VAL A 187 5.33 -3.74 -12.06
CA VAL A 187 5.41 -5.15 -11.66
C VAL A 187 4.00 -5.66 -11.41
N TYR A 188 3.44 -6.37 -12.37
CA TYR A 188 2.12 -6.99 -12.23
C TYR A 188 2.26 -8.35 -11.56
N LEU A 189 2.04 -8.38 -10.25
CA LEU A 189 2.26 -9.57 -9.42
C LEU A 189 1.36 -10.74 -9.82
N ASP A 190 0.06 -10.49 -10.02
CA ASP A 190 -0.90 -11.53 -10.42
C ASP A 190 -0.61 -12.11 -11.80
N LEU A 191 -0.02 -11.31 -12.68
CA LEU A 191 0.30 -11.69 -14.06
C LEU A 191 1.75 -12.18 -14.21
N LYS A 192 2.54 -12.09 -13.14
CA LYS A 192 3.97 -12.43 -13.16
C LYS A 192 4.70 -11.75 -14.33
N ARG A 193 4.48 -10.41 -14.47
CA ARG A 193 4.94 -9.65 -15.62
C ARG A 193 5.62 -8.34 -15.21
N LEU A 194 6.70 -8.01 -15.90
CA LEU A 194 7.40 -6.73 -15.82
C LEU A 194 7.13 -5.91 -17.08
N ASP A 195 6.66 -4.67 -16.92
CA ASP A 195 6.51 -3.69 -17.99
C ASP A 195 7.48 -2.53 -17.78
N TYR A 196 8.57 -2.51 -18.53
CA TYR A 196 9.54 -1.43 -18.49
C TYR A 196 9.06 -0.21 -19.26
N LYS A 197 9.24 0.97 -18.67
CA LYS A 197 8.85 2.25 -19.25
C LYS A 197 10.01 3.21 -19.26
N GLN A 198 10.12 3.96 -20.35
CA GLN A 198 11.02 5.10 -20.45
C GLN A 198 10.29 6.38 -20.05
N LEU A 199 11.03 7.36 -19.56
CA LEU A 199 10.47 8.67 -19.26
C LEU A 199 9.98 9.30 -20.56
N GLN A 200 8.70 9.66 -20.59
CA GLN A 200 8.11 10.40 -21.71
C GLN A 200 8.42 11.88 -21.55
N THR A 201 9.11 12.44 -22.54
CA THR A 201 9.44 13.87 -22.66
C THR A 201 8.23 14.72 -23.05
#